data_63763a18ca80b6c7395d1bade975e599
#
_entry.id   63763a18ca80b6c7395d1bade975e599
#
_cell.length_a   1.000
_cell.length_b   1.000
_cell.length_c   1.000
_cell.angle_alpha   90.00
_cell.angle_beta   90.00
_cell.angle_gamma   90.00
#
_symmetry.space_group_name_H-M   'P 1'
#
loop_
_entity.id
_entity.type
_entity.pdbx_description
1 polymer ?
#
loop_
_entity_poly.entity_id
_entity_poly.type
_entity_poly.pdbx_seq_one_letter_code
_entity_poly.pdbx_strand_id
1 'polypeptide(L)'
;FGRLLSVRRSQTRGKEGPYLLFLLTNSRKCMRREGYIIEEIVEYSNMSEAFEAVLRGTDRKESIQGKKLLAHREEVISKLTAAIENGSFQLGGYHETEIKEYGKSRILQILSMHDRIAVYAVMNVVDRHLQKRYIRTTGASIKRRGTHDLMHCIRTDLQKDPEGTLYAYKFDIRRFYDNVQQDFVMWCFRRIFKDERLLVLLERFVTMLPEGISFGLRSSQGAGNLLLSVFLDHYLKDKYGVR
;
A
#
# COMPACT_ATOMS: atom_id res chain seq x y z
N PHE A 1 -23.86 -25.55 -14.79
CA PHE A 1 -24.91 -24.51 -14.83
C PHE A 1 -24.83 -23.73 -13.51
N GLY A 2 -24.10 -22.60 -13.50
CA GLY A 2 -23.91 -21.75 -12.34
C GLY A 2 -25.03 -20.76 -12.16
N ARG A 3 -25.70 -20.78 -11.03
CA ARG A 3 -26.59 -19.68 -10.60
C ARG A 3 -25.74 -18.52 -10.09
N LEU A 4 -25.77 -17.42 -10.81
CA LEU A 4 -25.34 -16.11 -10.35
C LEU A 4 -26.32 -15.61 -9.30
N LEU A 5 -25.91 -15.57 -8.05
CA LEU A 5 -26.63 -14.85 -7.00
C LEU A 5 -26.35 -13.35 -7.16
N SER A 6 -27.31 -12.59 -7.66
CA SER A 6 -27.27 -11.13 -7.66
C SER A 6 -27.58 -10.61 -6.26
N VAL A 7 -26.58 -10.05 -5.60
CA VAL A 7 -26.80 -9.32 -4.33
C VAL A 7 -27.39 -7.94 -4.67
N ARG A 8 -28.66 -7.73 -4.35
CA ARG A 8 -29.32 -6.43 -4.45
C ARG A 8 -28.73 -5.44 -3.45
N ARG A 9 -28.44 -4.22 -3.94
CA ARG A 9 -28.05 -3.07 -3.12
C ARG A 9 -29.13 -2.77 -2.08
N SER A 10 -28.76 -2.74 -0.79
CA SER A 10 -29.45 -1.92 0.18
C SER A 10 -28.64 -0.62 0.36
N GLN A 11 -29.26 0.50 0.00
CA GLN A 11 -28.78 1.82 0.38
C GLN A 11 -28.99 1.98 1.90
N THR A 12 -27.92 2.05 2.65
CA THR A 12 -27.97 2.58 4.02
C THR A 12 -26.92 3.66 4.15
N ARG A 13 -27.36 4.91 3.98
CA ARG A 13 -26.69 6.09 4.53
C ARG A 13 -26.73 6.02 6.05
N GLY A 14 -25.58 6.11 6.69
CA GLY A 14 -25.45 6.55 8.08
C GLY A 14 -25.92 5.57 9.16
N LYS A 15 -25.16 4.48 9.36
CA LYS A 15 -24.95 3.83 10.67
C LYS A 15 -23.75 2.88 10.46
N GLU A 16 -22.78 2.98 11.32
CA GLU A 16 -21.70 1.99 11.39
C GLU A 16 -22.33 0.60 11.49
N GLY A 17 -22.23 -0.15 10.41
CA GLY A 17 -22.89 -1.44 10.32
C GLY A 17 -22.31 -2.41 11.36
N PRO A 18 -23.12 -3.30 11.97
CA PRO A 18 -22.70 -4.27 12.98
C PRO A 18 -21.53 -5.16 12.51
N TYR A 19 -21.30 -5.26 11.21
CA TYR A 19 -20.18 -5.97 10.60
C TYR A 19 -18.82 -5.27 10.85
N LEU A 20 -18.77 -3.94 10.82
CA LEU A 20 -17.54 -3.19 11.07
C LEU A 20 -17.11 -3.31 12.53
N LEU A 21 -18.08 -3.21 13.45
CA LEU A 21 -17.85 -3.41 14.88
C LEU A 21 -17.39 -4.85 15.19
N PHE A 22 -17.95 -5.84 14.49
CA PHE A 22 -17.54 -7.24 14.61
C PHE A 22 -16.12 -7.50 14.12
N LEU A 23 -15.72 -6.91 13.00
CA LEU A 23 -14.35 -7.01 12.47
C LEU A 23 -13.34 -6.28 13.38
N LEU A 24 -13.72 -5.13 13.92
CA LEU A 24 -12.90 -4.36 14.85
C LEU A 24 -12.72 -5.06 16.21
N THR A 25 -13.72 -5.82 16.69
CA THR A 25 -13.66 -6.53 17.97
C THR A 25 -12.93 -7.86 17.91
N ASN A 26 -12.95 -8.56 16.78
CA ASN A 26 -12.30 -9.87 16.62
C ASN A 26 -10.79 -9.81 16.27
N SER A 27 -10.26 -8.66 15.92
CA SER A 27 -8.82 -8.47 15.70
C SER A 27 -8.03 -8.32 17.01
N ARG A 28 -8.27 -9.21 18.00
CA ARG A 28 -7.71 -9.12 19.37
C ARG A 28 -6.34 -9.77 19.57
N LYS A 29 -5.56 -10.05 18.54
CA LYS A 29 -4.13 -10.24 18.81
C LYS A 29 -3.52 -8.88 19.08
N CYS A 30 -3.32 -8.57 20.37
CA CYS A 30 -2.55 -7.41 20.81
C CYS A 30 -1.12 -7.56 20.28
N MET A 31 -0.88 -7.03 19.08
CA MET A 31 0.45 -7.05 18.50
C MET A 31 1.24 -5.88 19.06
N ARG A 32 2.45 -6.15 19.52
CA ARG A 32 3.38 -5.09 19.93
C ARG A 32 3.58 -4.13 18.75
N ARG A 33 3.24 -2.85 18.97
CA ARG A 33 3.45 -1.79 17.98
C ARG A 33 4.94 -1.51 17.81
N GLU A 34 5.35 -1.22 16.59
CA GLU A 34 6.73 -0.96 16.21
C GLU A 34 7.04 0.54 16.34
N GLY A 35 8.24 0.87 16.77
CA GLY A 35 8.73 2.26 16.93
C GLY A 35 10.16 2.37 16.42
N TYR A 36 10.70 3.59 16.45
CA TYR A 36 12.04 3.91 15.94
C TYR A 36 12.17 3.67 14.43
N ILE A 37 11.07 3.85 13.70
CA ILE A 37 11.03 3.59 12.26
C ILE A 37 11.63 4.74 11.47
N ILE A 38 11.51 5.97 11.98
CA ILE A 38 12.11 7.15 11.33
C ILE A 38 13.63 7.01 11.28
N GLU A 39 14.24 6.50 12.33
CA GLU A 39 15.69 6.29 12.40
C GLU A 39 16.18 5.35 11.28
N GLU A 40 15.43 4.27 10.98
CA GLU A 40 15.74 3.38 9.86
C GLU A 40 15.49 4.06 8.49
N ILE A 41 14.45 4.91 8.38
CA ILE A 41 14.13 5.61 7.14
C ILE A 41 15.23 6.58 6.75
N VAL A 42 15.76 7.34 7.72
CA VAL A 42 16.74 8.39 7.49
C VAL A 42 18.18 7.88 7.37
N GLU A 43 18.39 6.59 7.52
CA GLU A 43 19.72 6.00 7.24
C GLU A 43 20.18 6.35 5.83
N TYR A 44 21.43 6.80 5.71
CA TYR A 44 21.98 7.22 4.41
C TYR A 44 21.88 6.14 3.34
N SER A 45 22.09 4.88 3.72
CA SER A 45 21.94 3.72 2.81
C SER A 45 20.55 3.63 2.21
N ASN A 46 19.49 3.80 3.01
CA ASN A 46 18.11 3.78 2.57
C ASN A 46 17.75 5.00 1.71
N MET A 47 18.18 6.20 2.12
CA MET A 47 17.95 7.43 1.37
C MET A 47 18.67 7.39 0.01
N SER A 48 19.89 6.89 -0.04
CA SER A 48 20.66 6.67 -1.25
C SER A 48 19.99 5.65 -2.18
N GLU A 49 19.53 4.51 -1.66
CA GLU A 49 18.78 3.51 -2.43
C GLU A 49 17.51 4.11 -3.03
N ALA A 50 16.78 4.89 -2.25
CA ALA A 50 15.56 5.55 -2.72
C ALA A 50 15.84 6.54 -3.85
N PHE A 51 16.90 7.34 -3.72
CA PHE A 51 17.36 8.26 -4.75
C PHE A 51 17.66 7.53 -6.06
N GLU A 52 18.49 6.47 -6.00
CA GLU A 52 18.84 5.66 -7.18
C GLU A 52 17.62 4.97 -7.80
N ALA A 53 16.72 4.46 -6.97
CA ALA A 53 15.52 3.77 -7.45
C ALA A 53 14.57 4.70 -8.22
N VAL A 54 14.38 5.93 -7.76
CA VAL A 54 13.53 6.93 -8.42
C VAL A 54 14.14 7.39 -9.75
N LEU A 55 15.44 7.54 -9.80
CA LEU A 55 16.17 7.95 -11.01
C LEU A 55 16.52 6.76 -11.93
N ARG A 56 16.08 5.55 -11.61
CA ARG A 56 16.34 4.38 -12.46
C ARG A 56 15.70 4.55 -13.83
N GLY A 57 16.50 4.34 -14.87
CA GLY A 57 16.13 4.49 -16.28
C GLY A 57 16.72 5.74 -16.92
N THR A 58 17.08 5.60 -18.20
CA THR A 58 17.77 6.63 -18.98
C THR A 58 16.93 7.91 -19.09
N ASP A 59 15.65 7.79 -19.43
CA ASP A 59 14.78 8.94 -19.63
C ASP A 59 14.66 9.84 -18.40
N ARG A 60 14.62 9.23 -17.18
CA ARG A 60 14.56 10.00 -15.95
C ARG A 60 15.86 10.71 -15.63
N LYS A 61 16.99 10.05 -15.85
CA LYS A 61 18.32 10.64 -15.63
C LYS A 61 18.59 11.78 -16.59
N GLU A 62 18.19 11.63 -17.85
CA GLU A 62 18.38 12.63 -18.89
C GLU A 62 17.39 13.79 -18.84
N SER A 63 16.29 13.67 -18.10
CA SER A 63 15.34 14.77 -17.89
C SER A 63 15.99 15.95 -17.18
N ILE A 64 15.48 17.16 -17.41
CA ILE A 64 15.96 18.39 -16.75
C ILE A 64 15.94 18.21 -15.21
N GLN A 65 14.87 17.65 -14.69
CA GLN A 65 14.73 17.40 -13.25
C GLN A 65 15.75 16.34 -12.77
N GLY A 66 15.94 15.27 -13.52
CA GLY A 66 16.91 14.22 -13.19
C GLY A 66 18.35 14.72 -13.15
N LYS A 67 18.77 15.49 -14.18
CA LYS A 67 20.10 16.11 -14.23
C LYS A 67 20.35 17.05 -13.05
N LYS A 68 19.34 17.86 -12.69
CA LYS A 68 19.43 18.75 -11.52
C LYS A 68 19.58 17.97 -10.21
N LEU A 69 18.79 16.90 -10.03
CA LEU A 69 18.88 16.05 -8.85
C LEU A 69 20.25 15.35 -8.75
N LEU A 70 20.75 14.83 -9.87
CA LEU A 70 22.07 14.18 -9.91
C LEU A 70 23.20 15.15 -9.58
N ALA A 71 23.15 16.39 -10.09
CA ALA A 71 24.15 17.41 -9.80
C ALA A 71 24.21 17.83 -8.32
N HIS A 72 23.08 17.72 -7.61
CA HIS A 72 22.95 18.10 -6.19
C HIS A 72 22.59 16.93 -5.29
N ARG A 73 23.01 15.71 -5.64
CA ARG A 73 22.59 14.47 -5.00
C ARG A 73 22.71 14.51 -3.46
N GLU A 74 23.88 14.83 -2.96
CA GLU A 74 24.14 14.81 -1.50
C GLU A 74 23.35 15.90 -0.76
N GLU A 75 23.19 17.07 -1.38
CA GLU A 75 22.37 18.14 -0.83
C GLU A 75 20.88 17.73 -0.75
N VAL A 76 20.38 17.09 -1.79
CA VAL A 76 18.98 16.60 -1.84
C VAL A 76 18.75 15.52 -0.79
N ILE A 77 19.65 14.55 -0.69
CA ILE A 77 19.57 13.50 0.33
C ILE A 77 19.60 14.11 1.73
N SER A 78 20.55 15.00 2.03
CA SER A 78 20.67 15.64 3.33
C SER A 78 19.43 16.46 3.70
N LYS A 79 18.89 17.26 2.78
CA LYS A 79 17.66 18.05 3.00
C LYS A 79 16.44 17.17 3.25
N LEU A 80 16.27 16.10 2.47
CA LEU A 80 15.16 15.16 2.65
C LEU A 80 15.28 14.41 3.98
N THR A 81 16.48 13.95 4.32
CA THR A 81 16.78 13.31 5.60
C THR A 81 16.37 14.21 6.76
N ALA A 82 16.86 15.45 6.79
CA ALA A 82 16.52 16.41 7.85
C ALA A 82 15.02 16.71 7.91
N ALA A 83 14.35 16.86 6.75
CA ALA A 83 12.92 17.13 6.69
C ALA A 83 12.06 15.96 7.19
N ILE A 84 12.46 14.72 6.91
CA ILE A 84 11.79 13.51 7.41
C ILE A 84 12.03 13.35 8.91
N GLU A 85 13.28 13.49 9.35
CA GLU A 85 13.68 13.29 10.74
C GLU A 85 12.99 14.28 11.69
N ASN A 86 12.90 15.55 11.32
CA ASN A 86 12.24 16.58 12.12
C ASN A 86 10.72 16.70 11.87
N GLY A 87 10.14 15.85 10.97
CA GLY A 87 8.71 15.82 10.67
C GLY A 87 8.20 16.99 9.82
N SER A 88 9.08 17.84 9.26
CA SER A 88 8.69 19.00 8.44
C SER A 88 8.42 18.68 6.98
N PHE A 89 8.74 17.44 6.50
CA PHE A 89 8.52 17.07 5.11
C PHE A 89 7.05 17.24 4.69
N GLN A 90 6.81 17.94 3.59
CA GLN A 90 5.51 18.11 2.96
C GLN A 90 5.59 17.67 1.50
N LEU A 91 4.52 17.09 0.97
CA LEU A 91 4.41 16.83 -0.47
C LEU A 91 4.24 18.16 -1.21
N GLY A 92 5.00 18.33 -2.29
CA GLY A 92 4.98 19.55 -3.12
C GLY A 92 3.81 19.63 -4.11
N GLY A 93 2.84 18.73 -4.01
CA GLY A 93 1.73 18.61 -4.95
C GLY A 93 1.95 17.55 -6.02
N TYR A 94 0.93 17.35 -6.85
CA TYR A 94 0.94 16.37 -7.93
C TYR A 94 0.34 16.96 -9.20
N HIS A 95 0.65 16.35 -10.34
CA HIS A 95 -0.10 16.57 -11.57
C HIS A 95 -0.82 15.29 -11.98
N GLU A 96 -1.94 15.41 -12.67
CA GLU A 96 -2.73 14.28 -13.14
C GLU A 96 -2.42 13.96 -14.58
N THR A 97 -2.32 12.67 -14.85
CA THR A 97 -2.14 12.16 -16.22
C THR A 97 -3.12 11.01 -16.44
N GLU A 98 -3.89 11.10 -17.52
CA GLU A 98 -4.77 10.02 -17.93
C GLU A 98 -3.96 8.94 -18.66
N ILE A 99 -4.08 7.70 -18.20
CA ILE A 99 -3.55 6.53 -18.89
C ILE A 99 -4.67 5.60 -19.34
N LYS A 100 -4.51 4.99 -20.52
CA LYS A 100 -5.41 3.94 -20.99
C LYS A 100 -4.74 2.58 -20.82
N GLU A 101 -5.29 1.74 -19.98
CA GLU A 101 -4.78 0.42 -19.70
C GLU A 101 -5.89 -0.62 -19.84
N TYR A 102 -5.70 -1.60 -20.73
CA TYR A 102 -6.70 -2.63 -21.03
C TYR A 102 -8.10 -2.07 -21.35
N GLY A 103 -8.17 -0.97 -22.12
CA GLY A 103 -9.43 -0.32 -22.51
C GLY A 103 -10.13 0.48 -21.41
N LYS A 104 -9.50 0.63 -20.24
CA LYS A 104 -9.98 1.47 -19.13
C LYS A 104 -9.11 2.70 -18.98
N SER A 105 -9.75 3.86 -18.86
CA SER A 105 -9.06 5.09 -18.50
C SER A 105 -8.84 5.16 -16.98
N ARG A 106 -7.64 5.59 -16.58
CA ARG A 106 -7.26 5.80 -15.18
C ARG A 106 -6.49 7.10 -15.04
N ILE A 107 -6.79 7.84 -14.01
CA ILE A 107 -6.06 9.06 -13.66
C ILE A 107 -4.95 8.69 -12.68
N LEU A 108 -3.71 8.99 -13.08
CA LEU A 108 -2.53 8.83 -12.24
C LEU A 108 -2.14 10.17 -11.63
N GLN A 109 -1.90 10.19 -10.34
CA GLN A 109 -1.28 11.32 -9.67
C GLN A 109 0.24 11.14 -9.66
N ILE A 110 0.94 12.03 -10.34
CA ILE A 110 2.38 11.99 -10.50
C ILE A 110 3.03 13.07 -9.62
N LEU A 111 3.80 12.64 -8.65
CA LEU A 111 4.62 13.50 -7.80
C LEU A 111 5.91 13.94 -8.50
N SER A 112 6.50 15.03 -8.02
CA SER A 112 7.87 15.40 -8.37
C SER A 112 8.86 14.25 -8.07
N MET A 113 9.99 14.19 -8.76
CA MET A 113 11.01 13.17 -8.44
C MET A 113 11.54 13.34 -7.01
N HIS A 114 11.64 14.58 -6.53
CA HIS A 114 12.04 14.89 -5.16
C HIS A 114 11.10 14.25 -4.13
N ASP A 115 9.79 14.44 -4.29
CA ASP A 115 8.79 13.85 -3.38
C ASP A 115 8.73 12.32 -3.49
N ARG A 116 8.93 11.81 -4.71
CA ARG A 116 9.01 10.36 -4.94
C ARG A 116 10.18 9.71 -4.24
N ILE A 117 11.32 10.42 -4.09
CA ILE A 117 12.48 9.93 -3.31
C ILE A 117 12.06 9.77 -1.84
N ALA A 118 11.40 10.76 -1.25
CA ALA A 118 10.91 10.68 0.13
C ALA A 118 9.90 9.54 0.33
N VAL A 119 8.87 9.46 -0.54
CA VAL A 119 7.88 8.36 -0.50
C VAL A 119 8.57 7.00 -0.63
N TYR A 120 9.57 6.90 -1.51
CA TYR A 120 10.30 5.65 -1.73
C TYR A 120 11.13 5.26 -0.51
N ALA A 121 11.84 6.19 0.10
CA ALA A 121 12.62 5.97 1.32
C ALA A 121 11.75 5.50 2.48
N VAL A 122 10.61 6.16 2.70
CA VAL A 122 9.63 5.77 3.73
C VAL A 122 9.11 4.36 3.46
N MET A 123 8.67 4.09 2.25
CA MET A 123 8.05 2.81 1.91
C MET A 123 9.05 1.65 1.82
N ASN A 124 10.34 1.88 1.60
CA ASN A 124 11.35 0.84 1.71
C ASN A 124 11.35 0.19 3.10
N VAL A 125 11.20 1.00 4.13
CA VAL A 125 11.17 0.54 5.52
C VAL A 125 9.78 0.05 5.90
N VAL A 126 8.75 0.87 5.69
CA VAL A 126 7.37 0.57 6.06
C VAL A 126 6.88 -0.73 5.44
N ASP A 127 7.14 -0.99 4.15
CA ASP A 127 6.74 -2.22 3.47
C ASP A 127 7.27 -3.49 4.15
N ARG A 128 8.49 -3.45 4.72
CA ARG A 128 9.06 -4.60 5.46
C ARG A 128 8.22 -4.95 6.69
N HIS A 129 7.70 -3.94 7.38
CA HIS A 129 6.83 -4.12 8.54
C HIS A 129 5.40 -4.53 8.15
N LEU A 130 4.86 -3.97 7.08
CA LEU A 130 3.55 -4.34 6.56
C LEU A 130 3.52 -5.78 6.06
N GLN A 131 4.55 -6.24 5.36
CA GLN A 131 4.63 -7.60 4.82
C GLN A 131 4.56 -8.70 5.88
N LYS A 132 4.96 -8.41 7.12
CA LYS A 132 4.81 -9.32 8.26
C LYS A 132 3.32 -9.54 8.65
N ARG A 133 2.43 -8.67 8.17
CA ARG A 133 0.99 -8.69 8.48
C ARG A 133 0.15 -9.33 7.38
N TYR A 134 0.73 -9.53 6.20
CA TYR A 134 0.03 -10.11 5.06
C TYR A 134 -0.01 -11.63 5.15
N ILE A 135 -1.06 -12.24 4.60
CA ILE A 135 -1.06 -13.68 4.38
C ILE A 135 -0.02 -14.06 3.33
N ARG A 136 0.37 -15.35 3.29
CA ARG A 136 1.39 -15.83 2.34
C ARG A 136 1.02 -15.57 0.89
N THR A 137 -0.26 -15.64 0.57
CA THR A 137 -0.79 -15.50 -0.78
C THR A 137 -1.12 -14.07 -1.20
N THR A 138 -0.84 -13.06 -0.36
CA THR A 138 -0.85 -11.65 -0.79
C THR A 138 0.29 -11.42 -1.77
N GLY A 139 -0.02 -11.17 -3.05
CA GLY A 139 0.98 -11.10 -4.13
C GLY A 139 1.10 -9.72 -4.80
N ALA A 140 0.16 -8.82 -4.56
CA ALA A 140 0.13 -7.53 -5.24
C ALA A 140 1.30 -6.64 -4.80
N SER A 141 2.17 -6.25 -5.75
CA SER A 141 3.29 -5.33 -5.54
C SER A 141 4.30 -5.75 -4.45
N ILE A 142 4.38 -7.04 -4.17
CA ILE A 142 5.35 -7.60 -3.23
C ILE A 142 6.48 -8.29 -4.01
N LYS A 143 7.71 -7.90 -3.72
CA LYS A 143 8.88 -8.51 -4.35
C LYS A 143 8.90 -10.03 -4.10
N ARG A 144 9.09 -10.83 -5.14
CA ARG A 144 9.10 -12.30 -5.12
C ARG A 144 7.77 -12.97 -4.79
N ARG A 145 6.65 -12.23 -4.78
CA ARG A 145 5.29 -12.77 -4.62
C ARG A 145 4.40 -12.38 -5.81
N GLY A 146 4.91 -12.51 -7.02
CA GLY A 146 4.16 -12.19 -8.24
C GLY A 146 3.27 -13.34 -8.72
N THR A 147 2.73 -13.20 -9.93
CA THR A 147 1.80 -14.16 -10.55
C THR A 147 2.34 -15.60 -10.57
N HIS A 148 3.62 -15.79 -10.87
CA HIS A 148 4.22 -17.14 -10.90
C HIS A 148 4.24 -17.80 -9.52
N ASP A 149 4.57 -17.05 -8.48
CA ASP A 149 4.56 -17.55 -7.10
C ASP A 149 3.14 -17.93 -6.65
N LEU A 150 2.14 -17.08 -6.96
CA LEU A 150 0.75 -17.37 -6.67
C LEU A 150 0.23 -18.60 -7.44
N MET A 151 0.58 -18.73 -8.71
CA MET A 151 0.25 -19.93 -9.52
C MET A 151 0.86 -21.20 -8.93
N HIS A 152 2.09 -21.11 -8.39
CA HIS A 152 2.71 -22.23 -7.69
C HIS A 152 1.95 -22.59 -6.41
N CYS A 153 1.53 -21.60 -5.60
CA CYS A 153 0.71 -21.83 -4.41
C CYS A 153 -0.60 -22.55 -4.77
N ILE A 154 -1.34 -22.02 -5.77
CA ILE A 154 -2.61 -22.60 -6.22
C ILE A 154 -2.40 -24.06 -6.69
N ARG A 155 -1.39 -24.31 -7.53
CA ARG A 155 -1.09 -25.67 -8.00
C ARG A 155 -0.81 -26.63 -6.83
N THR A 156 -0.05 -26.14 -5.84
CA THR A 156 0.29 -26.95 -4.66
C THR A 156 -0.96 -27.30 -3.85
N ASP A 157 -1.87 -26.33 -3.65
CA ASP A 157 -3.11 -26.54 -2.90
C ASP A 157 -4.06 -27.51 -3.64
N LEU A 158 -4.19 -27.37 -4.97
CA LEU A 158 -4.98 -28.29 -5.79
C LEU A 158 -4.46 -29.73 -5.74
N GLN A 159 -3.13 -29.90 -5.69
CA GLN A 159 -2.52 -31.23 -5.61
C GLN A 159 -2.62 -31.86 -4.22
N LYS A 160 -2.50 -31.05 -3.16
CA LYS A 160 -2.50 -31.54 -1.78
C LYS A 160 -3.89 -31.85 -1.24
N ASP A 161 -4.88 -31.12 -1.70
CA ASP A 161 -6.25 -31.24 -1.21
C ASP A 161 -7.26 -31.01 -2.35
N PRO A 162 -7.43 -32.02 -3.24
CA PRO A 162 -8.37 -31.91 -4.37
C PRO A 162 -9.81 -31.71 -3.93
N GLU A 163 -10.23 -32.33 -2.83
CA GLU A 163 -11.60 -32.22 -2.31
C GLU A 163 -11.88 -30.84 -1.72
N GLY A 164 -10.95 -30.30 -0.92
CA GLY A 164 -11.08 -28.97 -0.32
C GLY A 164 -10.92 -27.81 -1.33
N THR A 165 -10.53 -28.11 -2.58
CA THR A 165 -10.33 -27.13 -3.65
C THR A 165 -11.33 -27.28 -4.81
N LEU A 166 -12.46 -27.93 -4.60
CA LEU A 166 -13.51 -28.13 -5.62
C LEU A 166 -14.16 -26.81 -6.08
N TYR A 167 -14.14 -25.79 -5.23
CA TYR A 167 -14.78 -24.51 -5.52
C TYR A 167 -13.76 -23.38 -5.45
N ALA A 168 -13.84 -22.45 -6.38
CA ALA A 168 -13.06 -21.22 -6.38
C ALA A 168 -13.97 -19.99 -6.56
N TYR A 169 -13.76 -18.98 -5.76
CA TYR A 169 -14.44 -17.69 -5.89
C TYR A 169 -13.47 -16.64 -6.40
N LYS A 170 -13.88 -15.95 -7.47
CA LYS A 170 -13.16 -14.78 -7.99
C LYS A 170 -14.04 -13.54 -7.81
N PHE A 171 -13.53 -12.56 -7.12
CA PHE A 171 -14.20 -11.27 -6.97
C PHE A 171 -13.21 -10.13 -7.19
N ASP A 172 -13.74 -8.95 -7.48
CA ASP A 172 -12.98 -7.71 -7.65
C ASP A 172 -13.71 -6.57 -6.95
N ILE A 173 -12.95 -5.68 -6.32
CA ILE A 173 -13.53 -4.53 -5.63
C ILE A 173 -13.59 -3.37 -6.62
N ARG A 174 -14.81 -2.99 -6.97
CA ARG A 174 -15.04 -1.91 -7.93
C ARG A 174 -14.48 -0.59 -7.41
N ARG A 175 -13.61 0.05 -8.20
CA ARG A 175 -13.01 1.36 -7.91
C ARG A 175 -12.39 1.38 -6.50
N PHE A 176 -11.57 0.37 -6.20
CA PHE A 176 -11.01 0.17 -4.86
C PHE A 176 -10.34 1.43 -4.33
N TYR A 177 -9.39 1.99 -5.08
CA TYR A 177 -8.60 3.15 -4.65
C TYR A 177 -9.47 4.40 -4.43
N ASP A 178 -10.48 4.63 -5.26
CA ASP A 178 -11.39 5.78 -5.15
C ASP A 178 -12.31 5.69 -3.92
N ASN A 179 -12.61 4.45 -3.46
CA ASN A 179 -13.56 4.19 -2.38
C ASN A 179 -12.90 3.86 -1.03
N VAL A 180 -11.57 3.81 -0.97
CA VAL A 180 -10.85 3.58 0.29
C VAL A 180 -11.07 4.76 1.23
N GLN A 181 -11.56 4.47 2.42
CA GLN A 181 -11.68 5.48 3.48
C GLN A 181 -10.32 5.67 4.15
N GLN A 182 -9.80 6.88 4.07
CA GLN A 182 -8.48 7.26 4.57
C GLN A 182 -8.32 6.98 6.07
N ASP A 183 -9.38 7.21 6.85
CA ASP A 183 -9.39 6.95 8.30
C ASP A 183 -9.15 5.49 8.64
N PHE A 184 -9.67 4.54 7.82
CA PHE A 184 -9.41 3.12 8.03
C PHE A 184 -7.97 2.74 7.73
N VAL A 185 -7.37 3.36 6.71
CA VAL A 185 -5.93 3.19 6.43
C VAL A 185 -5.11 3.65 7.61
N MET A 186 -5.38 4.86 8.12
CA MET A 186 -4.66 5.43 9.26
C MET A 186 -4.91 4.63 10.54
N TRP A 187 -6.12 4.12 10.74
CA TRP A 187 -6.41 3.21 11.85
C TRP A 187 -5.54 1.94 11.78
N CYS A 188 -5.37 1.35 10.59
CA CYS A 188 -4.50 0.19 10.40
C CYS A 188 -3.03 0.53 10.70
N PHE A 189 -2.53 1.67 10.24
CA PHE A 189 -1.16 2.12 10.51
C PHE A 189 -0.93 2.35 12.01
N ARG A 190 -1.85 3.00 12.72
CA ARG A 190 -1.77 3.24 14.17
C ARG A 190 -1.76 1.95 15.00
N ARG A 191 -2.27 0.85 14.47
CA ARG A 191 -2.18 -0.48 15.12
C ARG A 191 -0.83 -1.15 14.95
N ILE A 192 -0.08 -0.76 13.94
CA ILE A 192 1.25 -1.33 13.65
C ILE A 192 2.35 -0.46 14.23
N PHE A 193 2.26 0.85 14.02
CA PHE A 193 3.29 1.81 14.38
C PHE A 193 2.89 2.64 15.60
N LYS A 194 3.88 2.97 16.43
CA LYS A 194 3.73 3.91 17.55
C LYS A 194 4.58 5.18 17.38
N ASP A 195 5.37 5.27 16.31
CA ASP A 195 6.18 6.44 15.99
C ASP A 195 5.29 7.53 15.40
N GLU A 196 5.02 8.58 16.18
CA GLU A 196 4.10 9.65 15.78
C GLU A 196 4.63 10.45 14.57
N ARG A 197 5.95 10.62 14.44
CA ARG A 197 6.56 11.29 13.28
C ARG A 197 6.26 10.51 11.99
N LEU A 198 6.39 9.17 12.06
CA LEU A 198 6.02 8.31 10.95
C LEU A 198 4.52 8.37 10.64
N LEU A 199 3.66 8.35 11.66
CA LEU A 199 2.21 8.39 11.46
C LEU A 199 1.77 9.68 10.79
N VAL A 200 2.31 10.83 11.19
CA VAL A 200 2.07 12.12 10.52
C VAL A 200 2.53 12.10 9.06
N LEU A 201 3.67 11.50 8.79
CA LEU A 201 4.21 11.39 7.42
C LEU A 201 3.34 10.48 6.54
N LEU A 202 2.91 9.32 7.06
CA LEU A 202 2.00 8.41 6.37
C LEU A 202 0.63 9.05 6.12
N GLU A 203 0.12 9.83 7.07
CA GLU A 203 -1.13 10.57 6.92
C GLU A 203 -1.07 11.54 5.73
N ARG A 204 0.03 12.29 5.57
CA ARG A 204 0.25 13.17 4.40
C ARG A 204 0.21 12.41 3.07
N PHE A 205 0.70 11.16 3.04
CA PHE A 205 0.63 10.33 1.83
C PHE A 205 -0.77 9.79 1.57
N VAL A 206 -1.49 9.40 2.61
CA VAL A 206 -2.84 8.85 2.50
C VAL A 206 -3.83 9.95 2.14
N THR A 207 -3.72 11.14 2.76
CA THR A 207 -4.63 12.27 2.57
C THR A 207 -4.22 13.20 1.43
N MET A 208 -3.33 12.76 0.54
CA MET A 208 -2.91 13.56 -0.62
C MET A 208 -4.07 13.93 -1.54
N LEU A 209 -5.08 13.06 -1.66
CA LEU A 209 -6.34 13.32 -2.34
C LEU A 209 -7.44 13.68 -1.33
N PRO A 210 -8.47 14.44 -1.76
CA PRO A 210 -9.62 14.75 -0.89
C PRO A 210 -10.37 13.49 -0.43
N GLU A 211 -10.48 12.48 -1.30
CA GLU A 211 -11.16 11.20 -1.06
C GLU A 211 -10.35 10.07 -1.70
N GLY A 212 -10.47 8.86 -1.15
CA GLY A 212 -9.74 7.70 -1.64
C GLY A 212 -8.24 7.78 -1.38
N ILE A 213 -7.49 6.97 -2.08
CA ILE A 213 -6.02 6.97 -2.08
C ILE A 213 -5.51 7.03 -3.52
N SER A 214 -4.36 7.65 -3.73
CA SER A 214 -3.79 7.89 -5.06
C SER A 214 -3.51 6.60 -5.83
N PHE A 215 -3.91 6.56 -7.08
CA PHE A 215 -3.50 5.49 -8.00
C PHE A 215 -2.09 5.78 -8.55
N GLY A 216 -1.16 4.86 -8.33
CA GLY A 216 0.23 4.99 -8.81
C GLY A 216 1.26 5.37 -7.75
N LEU A 217 0.85 5.76 -6.54
CA LEU A 217 1.77 5.93 -5.42
C LEU A 217 2.15 4.57 -4.81
N ARG A 218 3.41 4.42 -4.45
CA ARG A 218 3.89 3.22 -3.75
C ARG A 218 3.21 3.04 -2.38
N SER A 219 2.98 4.13 -1.65
CA SER A 219 2.28 4.11 -0.37
C SER A 219 0.85 3.57 -0.48
N SER A 220 0.14 3.89 -1.56
CA SER A 220 -1.23 3.43 -1.77
C SER A 220 -1.33 1.92 -2.00
N GLN A 221 -0.32 1.31 -2.61
CA GLN A 221 -0.26 -0.15 -2.78
C GLN A 221 -0.09 -0.86 -1.44
N GLY A 222 0.82 -0.37 -0.60
CA GLY A 222 1.01 -0.88 0.77
C GLY A 222 -0.25 -0.70 1.62
N ALA A 223 -0.88 0.47 1.56
CA ALA A 223 -2.14 0.76 2.25
C ALA A 223 -3.28 -0.18 1.81
N GLY A 224 -3.44 -0.38 0.50
CA GLY A 224 -4.45 -1.28 -0.06
C GLY A 224 -4.26 -2.72 0.39
N ASN A 225 -3.06 -3.26 0.29
CA ASN A 225 -2.74 -4.60 0.78
C ASN A 225 -2.99 -4.74 2.28
N LEU A 226 -2.64 -3.71 3.07
CA LEU A 226 -2.88 -3.72 4.51
C LEU A 226 -4.37 -3.77 4.84
N LEU A 227 -5.19 -2.95 4.19
CA LEU A 227 -6.64 -2.97 4.37
C LEU A 227 -7.23 -4.34 4.04
N LEU A 228 -6.89 -4.90 2.88
CA LEU A 228 -7.37 -6.21 2.47
C LEU A 228 -6.90 -7.29 3.45
N SER A 229 -5.66 -7.24 3.89
CA SER A 229 -5.14 -8.20 4.87
C SER A 229 -5.89 -8.14 6.20
N VAL A 230 -6.12 -6.95 6.75
CA VAL A 230 -6.77 -6.76 8.05
C VAL A 230 -8.26 -7.10 8.02
N PHE A 231 -8.98 -6.66 6.98
CA PHE A 231 -10.44 -6.76 6.94
C PHE A 231 -10.97 -7.95 6.16
N LEU A 232 -10.17 -8.55 5.29
CA LEU A 232 -10.64 -9.61 4.39
C LEU A 232 -9.80 -10.88 4.50
N ASP A 233 -8.49 -10.83 4.20
CA ASP A 233 -7.68 -12.03 4.01
C ASP A 233 -7.59 -12.88 5.28
N HIS A 234 -7.22 -12.30 6.41
CA HIS A 234 -7.16 -13.01 7.68
C HIS A 234 -8.53 -13.50 8.12
N TYR A 235 -9.57 -12.70 7.92
CA TYR A 235 -10.93 -13.09 8.27
C TYR A 235 -11.41 -14.29 7.48
N LEU A 236 -11.20 -14.28 6.16
CA LEU A 236 -11.59 -15.40 5.29
C LEU A 236 -10.78 -16.66 5.63
N LYS A 237 -9.47 -16.49 5.84
CA LYS A 237 -8.57 -17.60 6.16
C LYS A 237 -8.90 -18.21 7.53
N ASP A 238 -9.02 -17.39 8.57
CA ASP A 238 -9.16 -17.86 9.96
C ASP A 238 -10.58 -18.41 10.23
N LYS A 239 -11.61 -17.81 9.63
CA LYS A 239 -13.00 -18.19 9.88
C LYS A 239 -13.52 -19.28 8.93
N TYR A 240 -13.10 -19.25 7.68
CA TYR A 240 -13.64 -20.15 6.65
C TYR A 240 -12.60 -21.09 6.06
N GLY A 241 -11.36 -21.04 6.52
CA GLY A 241 -10.28 -21.90 6.01
C GLY A 241 -9.92 -21.63 4.54
N VAL A 242 -10.27 -20.45 3.99
CA VAL A 242 -9.94 -20.09 2.62
C VAL A 242 -8.42 -20.03 2.44
N ARG A 243 -7.91 -20.56 1.34
CA ARG A 243 -6.48 -20.69 1.03
C ARG A 243 -5.99 -19.62 0.08
#